data_28afbc2c564502d2d9120d9214128eec
#
_entry.id   28afbc2c564502d2d9120d9214128eec
#
_cell.length_a   1.000
_cell.length_b   1.000
_cell.length_c   1.000
_cell.angle_alpha   90.00
_cell.angle_beta   90.00
_cell.angle_gamma   90.00
#
_symmetry.space_group_name_H-M   'P 1'
#
loop_
_entity.id
_entity.type
_entity.pdbx_description
1 polymer ?
#
loop_
_entity_poly.entity_id
_entity_poly.type
_entity_poly.pdbx_seq_one_letter_code
_entity_poly.pdbx_strand_id
1 'polypeptide(L)'
;MIRSDVDVLVIGSGIGGLCAAGLCARAGREVLVLEAHHQPGGAAHGFQRQGYHFESGPSLWSGLGRWPSSNPLAQVLRALGQTVEVCLLYTSPSPRDKRQSRMPSSA
;
A
#
# COMPACT_ATOMS: atom_id res chain seq x y z
N MET A 1 2.82 -20.46 -18.93
CA MET A 1 1.52 -20.55 -19.59
C MET A 1 0.43 -20.00 -18.69
N ILE A 2 -0.43 -19.16 -19.23
CA ILE A 2 -1.54 -18.60 -18.47
C ILE A 2 -2.63 -19.66 -18.34
N ARG A 3 -3.14 -19.84 -17.14
CA ARG A 3 -4.23 -20.76 -16.90
C ARG A 3 -5.52 -20.15 -17.44
N SER A 4 -6.34 -20.99 -18.04
CA SER A 4 -7.59 -20.53 -18.64
C SER A 4 -8.80 -20.70 -17.74
N ASP A 5 -8.67 -21.46 -16.65
CA ASP A 5 -9.77 -21.68 -15.74
C ASP A 5 -9.34 -21.33 -14.32
N VAL A 6 -9.88 -20.26 -13.83
CA VAL A 6 -9.67 -19.80 -12.46
C VAL A 6 -11.02 -19.38 -11.89
N ASP A 7 -11.10 -19.35 -10.56
CA ASP A 7 -12.34 -18.92 -9.92
C ASP A 7 -12.56 -17.42 -10.05
N VAL A 8 -11.47 -16.66 -9.97
CA VAL A 8 -11.53 -15.21 -9.96
C VAL A 8 -10.43 -14.65 -10.84
N LEU A 9 -10.80 -13.74 -11.71
CA LEU A 9 -9.84 -13.01 -12.54
C LEU A 9 -9.85 -11.56 -12.09
N VAL A 10 -8.67 -11.04 -11.73
CA VAL A 10 -8.50 -9.67 -11.32
C VAL A 10 -7.71 -8.93 -12.39
N ILE A 11 -8.26 -7.86 -12.90
CA ILE A 11 -7.61 -7.04 -13.91
C ILE A 11 -6.98 -5.83 -13.20
N GLY A 12 -5.66 -5.79 -13.19
CA GLY A 12 -4.90 -4.75 -12.54
C GLY A 12 -4.40 -5.15 -11.16
N SER A 13 -3.14 -4.85 -10.89
CA SER A 13 -2.48 -5.18 -9.62
C SER A 13 -2.11 -3.95 -8.82
N GLY A 14 -2.98 -2.96 -8.81
CA GLY A 14 -2.90 -1.88 -7.85
C GLY A 14 -3.31 -2.37 -6.47
N ILE A 15 -3.30 -1.49 -5.48
CA ILE A 15 -3.63 -1.86 -4.10
C ILE A 15 -4.99 -2.52 -4.02
N GLY A 16 -5.99 -1.95 -4.70
CA GLY A 16 -7.34 -2.51 -4.66
C GLY A 16 -7.42 -3.91 -5.27
N GLY A 17 -6.81 -4.08 -6.43
CA GLY A 17 -6.79 -5.40 -7.09
C GLY A 17 -6.06 -6.44 -6.27
N LEU A 18 -4.92 -6.08 -5.71
CA LEU A 18 -4.16 -7.00 -4.88
C LEU A 18 -4.90 -7.37 -3.60
N CYS A 19 -5.58 -6.42 -2.98
CA CYS A 19 -6.39 -6.70 -1.80
C CYS A 19 -7.53 -7.66 -2.13
N ALA A 20 -8.24 -7.41 -3.22
CA ALA A 20 -9.32 -8.29 -3.64
C ALA A 20 -8.81 -9.70 -3.96
N ALA A 21 -7.70 -9.76 -4.70
CA ALA A 21 -7.10 -11.05 -5.04
C ALA A 21 -6.67 -11.81 -3.80
N GLY A 22 -6.02 -11.12 -2.87
CA GLY A 22 -5.55 -11.74 -1.64
C GLY A 22 -6.68 -12.29 -0.81
N LEU A 23 -7.76 -11.53 -0.64
CA LEU A 23 -8.90 -11.99 0.14
C LEU A 23 -9.60 -13.17 -0.52
N CYS A 24 -9.74 -13.15 -1.83
CA CYS A 24 -10.32 -14.28 -2.55
C CYS A 24 -9.45 -15.53 -2.43
N ALA A 25 -8.14 -15.37 -2.58
CA ALA A 25 -7.22 -16.48 -2.42
C ALA A 25 -7.26 -17.04 -0.99
N ARG A 26 -7.36 -16.17 0.01
CA ARG A 26 -7.47 -16.59 1.39
C ARG A 26 -8.76 -17.39 1.63
N ALA A 27 -9.81 -17.07 0.88
CA ALA A 27 -11.07 -17.80 0.96
C ALA A 27 -11.04 -19.12 0.18
N GLY A 28 -9.91 -19.52 -0.33
CA GLY A 28 -9.75 -20.80 -1.01
C GLY A 28 -10.04 -20.76 -2.50
N ARG A 29 -10.14 -19.57 -3.09
CA ARG A 29 -10.39 -19.45 -4.53
C ARG A 29 -9.08 -19.42 -5.30
N GLU A 30 -9.10 -19.97 -6.51
CA GLU A 30 -7.99 -19.80 -7.42
C GLU A 30 -8.10 -18.46 -8.10
N VAL A 31 -7.06 -17.66 -8.00
CA VAL A 31 -7.10 -16.28 -8.46
C VAL A 31 -5.98 -16.04 -9.45
N LEU A 32 -6.29 -15.37 -10.54
CA LEU A 32 -5.31 -14.90 -11.49
C LEU A 32 -5.40 -13.39 -11.56
N VAL A 33 -4.23 -12.73 -11.43
CA VAL A 33 -4.15 -11.28 -11.56
C VAL A 33 -3.41 -10.96 -12.85
N LEU A 34 -4.02 -10.14 -13.69
CA LEU A 34 -3.39 -9.67 -14.92
C LEU A 34 -3.00 -8.21 -14.75
N GLU A 35 -1.75 -7.91 -15.08
CA GLU A 35 -1.18 -6.58 -14.96
C GLU A 35 -0.55 -6.15 -16.27
N ALA A 36 -0.89 -4.95 -16.73
CA ALA A 36 -0.34 -4.42 -17.99
C ALA A 36 1.08 -3.88 -17.85
N HIS A 37 1.45 -3.46 -16.64
CA HIS A 37 2.78 -2.93 -16.36
C HIS A 37 3.73 -4.09 -16.06
N HIS A 38 5.03 -3.86 -16.19
CA HIS A 38 6.02 -4.91 -15.89
C HIS A 38 6.17 -5.16 -14.40
N GLN A 39 5.53 -4.36 -13.56
CA GLN A 39 5.70 -4.38 -12.12
C GLN A 39 4.33 -4.23 -11.45
N PRO A 40 4.02 -5.05 -10.45
CA PRO A 40 2.76 -4.88 -9.71
C PRO A 40 2.82 -3.69 -8.77
N GLY A 41 1.66 -3.28 -8.28
CA GLY A 41 1.56 -2.24 -7.27
C GLY A 41 0.81 -1.00 -7.71
N GLY A 42 0.60 -0.82 -9.00
CA GLY A 42 -0.07 0.37 -9.50
C GLY A 42 0.70 1.62 -9.13
N ALA A 43 0.01 2.64 -8.64
CA ALA A 43 0.66 3.89 -8.23
C ALA A 43 1.60 3.71 -7.03
N ALA A 44 1.48 2.61 -6.32
CA ALA A 44 2.30 2.38 -5.12
C ALA A 44 3.60 1.63 -5.41
N HIS A 45 3.95 1.44 -6.68
CA HIS A 45 5.21 0.75 -6.98
C HIS A 45 6.41 1.67 -6.78
N GLY A 46 7.56 1.07 -6.45
CA GLY A 46 8.82 1.78 -6.39
C GLY A 46 9.75 1.32 -7.48
N PHE A 47 10.78 2.08 -7.73
CA PHE A 47 11.80 1.69 -8.71
C PHE A 47 13.15 2.24 -8.31
N GLN A 48 14.19 1.68 -8.92
CA GLN A 48 15.56 2.12 -8.69
C GLN A 48 16.14 2.66 -9.99
N ARG A 49 16.94 3.70 -9.86
CA ARG A 49 17.70 4.23 -10.98
C ARG A 49 19.03 4.74 -10.46
N GLN A 50 20.12 4.26 -11.06
CA GLN A 50 21.49 4.64 -10.69
C GLN A 50 21.76 4.50 -9.20
N GLY A 51 21.23 3.42 -8.59
CA GLY A 51 21.43 3.15 -7.18
C GLY A 51 20.51 3.89 -6.23
N TYR A 52 19.66 4.76 -6.74
CA TYR A 52 18.71 5.49 -5.91
C TYR A 52 17.33 4.86 -5.97
N HIS A 53 16.64 4.92 -4.86
CA HIS A 53 15.27 4.41 -4.72
C HIS A 53 14.28 5.54 -4.91
N PHE A 54 13.27 5.31 -5.73
CA PHE A 54 12.22 6.28 -6.00
C PHE A 54 10.86 5.64 -5.78
N GLU A 55 9.90 6.45 -5.33
CA GLU A 55 8.51 6.05 -5.21
C GLU A 55 7.69 6.72 -6.30
N SER A 56 6.88 5.93 -7.00
CA SER A 56 6.05 6.49 -8.07
C SER A 56 4.85 7.24 -7.55
N GLY A 57 4.42 6.94 -6.34
CA GLY A 57 3.22 7.52 -5.77
C GLY A 57 3.35 7.70 -4.27
N PRO A 58 2.44 7.14 -3.48
CA PRO A 58 2.42 7.38 -2.05
C PRO A 58 3.65 6.83 -1.35
N SER A 59 4.20 7.64 -0.45
CA SER A 59 5.31 7.22 0.39
C SER A 59 4.99 7.39 1.87
N LEU A 60 3.88 8.04 2.19
CA LEU A 60 3.41 8.20 3.56
C LEU A 60 2.07 7.50 3.69
N TRP A 61 1.94 6.66 4.70
CA TRP A 61 0.76 5.83 4.89
C TRP A 61 0.24 6.01 6.31
N SER A 62 -1.01 6.37 6.42
CA SER A 62 -1.65 6.53 7.71
C SER A 62 -2.21 5.20 8.18
N GLY A 63 -2.05 4.92 9.48
CA GLY A 63 -2.73 3.80 10.08
C GLY A 63 -2.13 2.43 9.83
N LEU A 64 -0.89 2.36 9.32
CA LEU A 64 -0.23 1.07 9.15
C LEU A 64 0.71 0.72 10.31
N GLY A 65 1.03 1.69 11.15
CA GLY A 65 2.05 1.52 12.18
C GLY A 65 1.56 0.91 13.48
N ARG A 66 0.27 0.80 13.69
CA ARG A 66 -0.25 0.25 14.94
C ARG A 66 -1.63 -0.34 14.74
N TRP A 67 -1.99 -1.21 15.64
CA TRP A 67 -3.29 -1.84 15.67
C TRP A 67 -3.97 -1.55 17.01
N PRO A 68 -5.29 -1.31 17.08
CA PRO A 68 -6.26 -1.35 15.97
C PRO A 68 -6.15 -0.14 15.04
N SER A 69 -6.62 -0.30 13.83
CA SER A 69 -6.54 0.75 12.81
C SER A 69 -7.83 0.81 12.02
N SER A 70 -8.24 2.04 11.68
CA SER A 70 -9.38 2.25 10.81
C SER A 70 -8.99 2.26 9.33
N ASN A 71 -7.70 2.14 9.01
CA ASN A 71 -7.25 2.08 7.63
C ASN A 71 -7.67 0.75 7.02
N PRO A 72 -8.46 0.76 5.92
CA PRO A 72 -8.89 -0.50 5.30
C PRO A 72 -7.74 -1.40 4.86
N LEU A 73 -6.63 -0.83 4.40
CA LEU A 73 -5.48 -1.62 4.01
C LEU A 73 -4.89 -2.36 5.20
N ALA A 74 -4.82 -1.72 6.36
CA ALA A 74 -4.33 -2.38 7.57
C ALA A 74 -5.21 -3.56 7.92
N GLN A 75 -6.51 -3.41 7.77
CA GLN A 75 -7.47 -4.48 8.07
C GLN A 75 -7.30 -5.65 7.11
N VAL A 76 -7.10 -5.37 5.82
CA VAL A 76 -6.87 -6.43 4.83
C VAL A 76 -5.55 -7.16 5.12
N LEU A 77 -4.49 -6.42 5.39
CA LEU A 77 -3.20 -7.03 5.71
C LEU A 77 -3.32 -7.95 6.92
N ARG A 78 -4.04 -7.52 7.95
CA ARG A 78 -4.25 -8.35 9.11
C ARG A 78 -5.05 -9.60 8.78
N ALA A 79 -6.09 -9.46 7.98
CA ALA A 79 -6.89 -10.61 7.56
C ALA A 79 -6.07 -11.62 6.76
N LEU A 80 -5.06 -11.14 6.04
CA LEU A 80 -4.16 -12.00 5.27
C LEU A 80 -3.00 -12.54 6.09
N GLY A 81 -2.89 -12.14 7.37
CA GLY A 81 -1.78 -12.56 8.21
C GLY A 81 -0.44 -11.96 7.81
N GLN A 82 -0.47 -10.80 7.18
CA GLN A 82 0.73 -10.13 6.70
C GLN A 82 1.08 -8.95 7.58
N THR A 83 2.38 -8.71 7.72
CA THR A 83 2.89 -7.54 8.43
C THR A 83 3.76 -6.73 7.49
N VAL A 84 3.77 -5.42 7.72
CA VAL A 84 4.57 -4.49 6.92
C VAL A 84 5.48 -3.73 7.87
N GLU A 85 6.76 -3.71 7.56
CA GLU A 85 7.69 -2.87 8.29
C GLU A 85 7.43 -1.42 7.92
N VAL A 86 7.23 -0.60 8.95
CA VAL A 86 6.99 0.83 8.74
C VAL A 86 7.88 1.63 9.68
N CYS A 87 8.24 2.82 9.22
CA CYS A 87 8.96 3.79 10.04
C CYS A 87 7.95 4.83 10.48
N LEU A 88 7.77 4.98 11.78
CA LEU A 88 6.80 5.92 12.31
C LEU A 88 7.38 7.32 12.35
N LEU A 89 6.59 8.28 11.92
CA LEU A 89 6.93 9.69 12.02
C LEU A 89 6.21 10.24 13.24
N TYR A 90 6.95 10.49 14.30
CA TYR A 90 6.37 10.95 15.54
C TYR A 90 6.16 12.46 15.57
N THR A 91 6.97 13.17 14.82
CA THR A 91 6.89 14.61 14.75
C THR A 91 6.78 15.01 13.31
N SER A 92 6.20 16.17 13.11
CA SER A 92 6.15 16.71 11.76
C SER A 92 7.58 16.97 11.29
N PRO A 93 7.93 16.45 10.13
CA PRO A 93 9.27 16.69 9.58
C PRO A 93 9.43 18.09 9.01
N SER A 94 8.34 18.83 8.85
CA SER A 94 8.37 20.12 8.20
C SER A 94 8.27 21.25 9.20
N PRO A 95 9.17 22.21 9.15
CA PRO A 95 9.03 23.41 9.99
C PRO A 95 7.73 24.16 9.74
N ARG A 96 7.22 24.06 8.54
CA ARG A 96 5.95 24.71 8.22
C ARG A 96 4.79 24.07 8.98
N ASP A 97 4.80 22.78 9.12
CA ASP A 97 3.76 22.09 9.86
C ASP A 97 3.81 22.49 11.33
N LYS A 98 5.00 22.58 11.88
CA LYS A 98 5.17 23.05 13.24
C LYS A 98 4.65 24.46 13.41
N ARG A 99 4.97 25.32 12.46
CA ARG A 99 4.48 26.69 12.50
C ARG A 99 2.96 26.72 12.49
N GLN A 100 2.36 25.90 11.65
CA GLN A 100 0.90 25.85 11.59
C GLN A 100 0.30 25.40 12.90
N SER A 101 0.91 24.43 13.55
CA SER A 101 0.36 23.93 14.80
C SER A 101 0.48 24.94 15.93
N ARG A 102 1.41 25.89 15.83
CA ARG A 102 1.64 26.91 16.86
C ARG A 102 1.22 28.29 16.42
N MET A 103 0.76 28.40 15.22
CA MET A 103 0.28 29.67 14.74
C MET A 103 -0.85 30.15 15.63
N PRO A 104 -1.01 31.40 15.67
CA PRO A 104 -0.27 32.39 14.93
C PRO A 104 0.84 33.06 15.73
N SER A 105 1.05 32.63 16.93
CA SER A 105 1.88 33.38 17.86
C SER A 105 3.33 33.50 17.42
N SER A 106 3.80 32.51 16.73
CA SER A 106 5.20 32.49 16.34
C SER A 106 5.43 32.94 14.93
N ALA A 107 4.44 33.54 14.38
CA ALA A 107 4.52 34.00 13.01
C ALA A 107 5.78 34.74 12.70
#